data_be7ccad8296916055089778ee8633238
#
_entry.id   be7ccad8296916055089778ee8633238
#
_cell.length_a   1.000
_cell.length_b   1.000
_cell.length_c   1.000
_cell.angle_alpha   90.00
_cell.angle_beta   90.00
_cell.angle_gamma   90.00
#
_symmetry.space_group_name_H-M   'P 1'
#
loop_
_entity.id
_entity.type
_entity.pdbx_description
1 polymer ?
#
loop_
_entity_poly.entity_id
_entity_poly.type
_entity_poly.pdbx_seq_one_letter_code
_entity_poly.pdbx_strand_id
1 'polypeptide(L)'
;MQAMGKQMEQTTFYDVVVTVKKRTFNCHRFQLSACSKFFQALFYSGMKEDLTKTVEIKGIEPDIFSLVIECIYKARYVINTENVTSLWHAANQLQIDFLTESCEIFLAENLSKHNCVEVYLNAKLLDSKMILKLSWELIVKEFENLRKTETILNLDYDDMMKLLTEDDLVVPSEDVLIDVIMRWVNFILEPITANNEESCFSITAETSIAHSTTHKELTNPVANTKKNIENIQEKNITALKEQFVCENEHRKKGTNFREQFLPSLLSTAKICLVSSTRLQSLTESKLILENPNALAVVMTGLRYHLQPGRRHDYCPPTAIHRSSSELKNVVMFIFAPNTQVQMSCRTMDGECFSLAAPVFIFSFLYLYDYDHLSHCKAVSYGNDVYALLANSYQEFFKYDSRTNTWRRLASPINILTQNTSIVAHDHYIYAVGGDNSRVIERFSAEAEQSVPGSGKWENIGKLTHVVTNPVVTTLGNNIFVFGNTSDNSSSISMQRFDTENMTTYISLSGVLGSSKNMVAFKYEDSSFLLQETGALWKMAASDECNFSLQLQGTVWDFPLELSAATICNNELLVFVKSVNPQMPREWDTLIYPEFKHVKIIHREVSCVLNNVIPKALLTVKEA
;
A
#
# COMPACT_ATOMS: atom_id res chain seq x y z
N MET A 1 -52.70 12.12 4.79
CA MET A 1 -51.71 13.12 4.36
C MET A 1 -52.16 14.07 3.24
N GLN A 2 -52.78 13.60 2.14
CA GLN A 2 -53.30 14.53 1.11
C GLN A 2 -54.34 15.55 1.62
N ALA A 3 -55.17 15.21 2.63
CA ALA A 3 -56.12 16.14 3.24
C ALA A 3 -55.43 17.22 4.09
N MET A 4 -54.30 16.93 4.74
CA MET A 4 -53.55 17.89 5.52
C MET A 4 -52.77 18.91 4.65
N GLY A 5 -52.28 18.49 3.48
CA GLY A 5 -51.67 19.41 2.51
C GLY A 5 -52.66 20.46 2.00
N LYS A 6 -53.94 20.11 1.82
CA LYS A 6 -55.00 21.06 1.44
C LYS A 6 -55.35 22.05 2.56
N GLN A 7 -55.21 21.67 3.84
CA GLN A 7 -55.46 22.57 4.98
C GLN A 7 -54.35 23.63 5.13
N MET A 8 -53.10 23.31 4.76
CA MET A 8 -52.00 24.29 4.73
C MET A 8 -52.24 25.42 3.69
N GLU A 9 -52.84 25.07 2.54
CA GLU A 9 -53.15 26.03 1.47
C GLU A 9 -54.35 26.95 1.82
N GLN A 10 -55.22 26.50 2.75
CA GLN A 10 -56.42 27.22 3.13
C GLN A 10 -56.23 28.25 4.25
N THR A 11 -55.01 28.47 4.80
CA THR A 11 -54.63 29.48 5.84
C THR A 11 -55.61 29.58 7.03
N THR A 12 -56.51 28.62 7.21
CA THR A 12 -57.49 28.57 8.28
C THR A 12 -57.10 27.51 9.31
N PHE A 13 -57.22 27.87 10.60
CA PHE A 13 -56.94 27.02 11.75
C PHE A 13 -55.47 26.80 12.15
N TYR A 14 -54.51 27.69 11.71
CA TYR A 14 -53.16 27.65 12.27
C TYR A 14 -53.18 28.14 13.75
N ASP A 15 -52.34 27.52 14.56
CA ASP A 15 -52.22 27.84 15.99
C ASP A 15 -50.80 28.38 16.37
N VAL A 16 -49.89 28.40 15.37
CA VAL A 16 -48.54 28.98 15.52
C VAL A 16 -48.06 29.61 14.21
N VAL A 17 -47.34 30.70 14.36
CA VAL A 17 -46.62 31.37 13.26
C VAL A 17 -45.13 31.19 13.47
N VAL A 18 -44.46 30.51 12.56
CA VAL A 18 -43.01 30.37 12.58
C VAL A 18 -42.38 31.43 11.70
N THR A 19 -41.48 32.22 12.28
CA THR A 19 -40.73 33.26 11.58
C THR A 19 -39.30 32.82 11.33
N VAL A 20 -38.87 32.85 10.07
CA VAL A 20 -37.51 32.48 9.65
C VAL A 20 -36.95 33.70 8.93
N LYS A 21 -35.97 34.39 9.53
CA LYS A 21 -35.53 35.73 9.06
C LYS A 21 -36.73 36.70 8.90
N LYS A 22 -37.04 37.10 7.68
CA LYS A 22 -38.16 38.06 7.37
C LYS A 22 -39.43 37.37 6.84
N ARG A 23 -39.44 36.01 6.73
CA ARG A 23 -40.57 35.26 6.17
C ARG A 23 -41.32 34.54 7.26
N THR A 24 -42.65 34.57 7.19
CA THR A 24 -43.55 33.92 8.16
C THR A 24 -44.24 32.73 7.55
N PHE A 25 -44.43 31.68 8.35
CA PHE A 25 -45.07 30.43 7.98
C PHE A 25 -46.19 30.13 8.99
N ASN A 26 -47.41 30.02 8.51
CA ASN A 26 -48.55 29.60 9.33
C ASN A 26 -48.53 28.09 9.51
N CYS A 27 -48.42 27.60 10.72
CA CYS A 27 -48.18 26.17 11.02
C CYS A 27 -49.15 25.66 12.11
N HIS A 28 -49.12 24.34 12.34
CA HIS A 28 -49.88 23.67 13.37
C HIS A 28 -48.93 23.03 14.38
N ARG A 29 -49.01 23.41 15.65
CA ARG A 29 -48.16 22.89 16.75
C ARG A 29 -48.16 21.36 16.78
N PHE A 30 -49.32 20.76 16.70
CA PHE A 30 -49.44 19.29 16.69
C PHE A 30 -48.63 18.64 15.58
N GLN A 31 -48.73 19.18 14.34
CA GLN A 31 -48.06 18.60 13.19
C GLN A 31 -46.52 18.77 13.29
N LEU A 32 -46.07 19.94 13.69
CA LEU A 32 -44.63 20.21 13.88
C LEU A 32 -44.05 19.32 15.00
N SER A 33 -44.77 19.23 16.14
CA SER A 33 -44.34 18.41 17.30
C SER A 33 -44.35 16.92 17.01
N ALA A 34 -45.27 16.45 16.16
CA ALA A 34 -45.33 15.03 15.78
C ALA A 34 -44.13 14.59 14.89
N CYS A 35 -43.53 15.55 14.17
CA CYS A 35 -42.44 15.30 13.23
C CYS A 35 -41.05 15.73 13.71
N SER A 36 -40.99 16.57 14.75
CA SER A 36 -39.78 17.21 15.20
C SER A 36 -39.69 17.20 16.73
N LYS A 37 -38.65 16.58 17.26
CA LYS A 37 -38.35 16.61 18.70
C LYS A 37 -38.04 18.01 19.19
N PHE A 38 -37.43 18.86 18.36
CA PHE A 38 -37.20 20.26 18.65
C PHE A 38 -38.51 21.02 18.88
N PHE A 39 -39.47 20.94 17.96
CA PHE A 39 -40.78 21.58 18.12
C PHE A 39 -41.61 20.95 19.23
N GLN A 40 -41.48 19.65 19.47
CA GLN A 40 -42.11 18.99 20.59
C GLN A 40 -41.63 19.58 21.92
N ALA A 41 -40.30 19.71 22.08
CA ALA A 41 -39.73 20.32 23.28
C ALA A 41 -40.13 21.80 23.41
N LEU A 42 -40.13 22.54 22.31
CA LEU A 42 -40.45 23.95 22.28
C LEU A 42 -41.89 24.26 22.73
N PHE A 43 -42.85 23.44 22.30
CA PHE A 43 -44.27 23.70 22.51
C PHE A 43 -44.86 23.05 23.78
N TYR A 44 -44.18 22.05 24.37
CA TYR A 44 -44.71 21.30 25.54
C TYR A 44 -43.76 21.32 26.75
N SER A 45 -42.75 22.21 26.76
CA SER A 45 -41.78 22.28 27.87
C SER A 45 -42.21 23.21 29.01
N GLY A 46 -43.34 23.91 28.92
CA GLY A 46 -43.79 24.91 29.91
C GLY A 46 -42.97 26.23 29.87
N MET A 47 -42.23 26.48 28.80
CA MET A 47 -41.51 27.71 28.57
C MET A 47 -42.40 28.84 28.05
N LYS A 48 -41.87 30.10 27.93
CA LYS A 48 -42.63 31.25 27.46
C LYS A 48 -43.21 31.04 26.04
N GLU A 49 -42.50 30.28 25.20
CA GLU A 49 -42.86 29.93 23.82
C GLU A 49 -44.13 29.05 23.77
N ASP A 50 -44.46 28.35 24.85
CA ASP A 50 -45.67 27.59 24.97
C ASP A 50 -46.93 28.48 24.95
N LEU A 51 -46.80 29.71 25.42
CA LEU A 51 -47.88 30.70 25.49
C LEU A 51 -47.91 31.66 24.28
N THR A 52 -46.84 31.74 23.50
CA THR A 52 -46.76 32.67 22.34
C THR A 52 -47.28 32.04 21.06
N LYS A 53 -47.99 32.82 20.26
CA LYS A 53 -48.42 32.37 18.93
C LYS A 53 -47.34 32.48 17.85
N THR A 54 -46.17 33.04 18.21
CA THR A 54 -45.08 33.29 17.24
C THR A 54 -43.79 32.69 17.78
N VAL A 55 -43.05 31.99 16.91
CA VAL A 55 -41.74 31.37 17.15
C VAL A 55 -40.76 31.83 16.10
N GLU A 56 -39.58 32.26 16.50
CA GLU A 56 -38.50 32.61 15.60
C GLU A 56 -37.48 31.47 15.49
N ILE A 57 -37.16 31.05 14.27
CA ILE A 57 -36.10 30.07 13.97
C ILE A 57 -34.92 30.80 13.33
N LYS A 58 -33.74 30.62 13.92
CA LYS A 58 -32.46 31.18 13.43
C LYS A 58 -31.61 30.10 12.77
N GLY A 59 -30.70 30.51 11.90
CA GLY A 59 -29.71 29.58 11.29
C GLY A 59 -30.23 28.78 10.09
N ILE A 60 -31.48 28.94 9.68
CA ILE A 60 -32.06 28.29 8.51
C ILE A 60 -32.47 29.33 7.47
N GLU A 61 -32.22 29.08 6.21
CA GLU A 61 -32.71 29.93 5.11
C GLU A 61 -34.23 29.71 4.91
N PRO A 62 -35.00 30.80 4.62
CA PRO A 62 -36.45 30.70 4.43
C PRO A 62 -36.90 29.71 3.37
N ASP A 63 -36.13 29.59 2.27
CA ASP A 63 -36.45 28.64 1.19
C ASP A 63 -36.22 27.21 1.62
N ILE A 64 -35.15 26.93 2.38
CA ILE A 64 -34.90 25.62 2.96
C ILE A 64 -35.97 25.23 4.00
N PHE A 65 -36.37 26.21 4.84
CA PHE A 65 -37.47 25.96 5.78
C PHE A 65 -38.80 25.71 5.06
N SER A 66 -39.04 26.35 3.93
CA SER A 66 -40.20 26.08 3.07
C SER A 66 -40.21 24.61 2.59
N LEU A 67 -39.04 24.07 2.20
CA LEU A 67 -38.90 22.65 1.83
C LEU A 67 -39.14 21.71 3.02
N VAL A 68 -38.62 22.06 4.21
CA VAL A 68 -38.89 21.30 5.45
C VAL A 68 -40.39 21.22 5.72
N ILE A 69 -41.10 22.35 5.66
CA ILE A 69 -42.55 22.41 5.83
C ILE A 69 -43.28 21.58 4.76
N GLU A 70 -42.82 21.62 3.51
CA GLU A 70 -43.39 20.80 2.44
C GLU A 70 -43.21 19.29 2.72
N CYS A 71 -42.07 18.88 3.23
CA CYS A 71 -41.82 17.49 3.64
C CYS A 71 -42.76 17.06 4.79
N ILE A 72 -42.94 17.92 5.81
CA ILE A 72 -43.80 17.62 6.98
C ILE A 72 -45.27 17.53 6.61
N TYR A 73 -45.78 18.43 5.76
CA TYR A 73 -47.20 18.51 5.47
C TYR A 73 -47.65 17.69 4.26
N LYS A 74 -46.81 17.61 3.21
CA LYS A 74 -47.19 16.96 1.95
C LYS A 74 -46.55 15.58 1.79
N ALA A 75 -45.64 15.16 2.69
CA ALA A 75 -44.83 13.96 2.54
C ALA A 75 -44.18 13.87 1.15
N ARG A 76 -43.82 14.99 0.58
CA ARG A 76 -43.16 15.11 -0.71
C ARG A 76 -41.69 15.44 -0.47
N TYR A 77 -40.81 14.51 -0.79
CA TYR A 77 -39.38 14.70 -0.70
C TYR A 77 -38.87 15.42 -1.95
N VAL A 78 -38.42 16.66 -1.80
CA VAL A 78 -37.82 17.47 -2.87
C VAL A 78 -36.31 17.56 -2.65
N ILE A 79 -35.70 16.40 -2.41
CA ILE A 79 -34.25 16.31 -2.18
C ILE A 79 -33.56 16.24 -3.53
N ASN A 80 -32.58 17.10 -3.75
CA ASN A 80 -31.72 17.12 -4.92
C ASN A 80 -30.28 17.51 -4.53
N THR A 81 -29.37 17.45 -5.48
CA THR A 81 -27.94 17.74 -5.25
C THR A 81 -27.67 19.18 -4.79
N GLU A 82 -28.54 20.13 -5.13
CA GLU A 82 -28.36 21.55 -4.78
C GLU A 82 -28.83 21.88 -3.36
N ASN A 83 -29.86 21.17 -2.87
CA ASN A 83 -30.49 21.50 -1.58
C ASN A 83 -30.20 20.48 -0.47
N VAL A 84 -29.68 19.29 -0.78
CA VAL A 84 -29.55 18.19 0.19
C VAL A 84 -28.68 18.57 1.40
N THR A 85 -27.57 19.23 1.21
CA THR A 85 -26.67 19.64 2.31
C THR A 85 -27.36 20.61 3.26
N SER A 86 -27.96 21.69 2.72
CA SER A 86 -28.68 22.67 3.53
C SER A 86 -29.93 22.08 4.20
N LEU A 87 -30.63 21.18 3.52
CA LEU A 87 -31.80 20.49 4.05
C LEU A 87 -31.41 19.51 5.16
N TRP A 88 -30.29 18.82 5.02
CA TRP A 88 -29.73 17.92 6.03
C TRP A 88 -29.34 18.68 7.32
N HIS A 89 -28.67 19.83 7.19
CA HIS A 89 -28.39 20.72 8.31
C HIS A 89 -29.66 21.18 9.01
N ALA A 90 -30.66 21.63 8.25
CA ALA A 90 -31.95 22.06 8.81
C ALA A 90 -32.71 20.91 9.49
N ALA A 91 -32.72 19.72 8.90
CA ALA A 91 -33.34 18.53 9.47
C ALA A 91 -32.68 18.11 10.80
N ASN A 92 -31.37 18.15 10.86
CA ASN A 92 -30.59 17.87 12.08
C ASN A 92 -30.86 18.92 13.16
N GLN A 93 -30.79 20.22 12.83
CA GLN A 93 -31.07 21.31 13.74
C GLN A 93 -32.48 21.23 14.34
N LEU A 94 -33.47 20.92 13.51
CA LEU A 94 -34.87 20.76 13.91
C LEU A 94 -35.20 19.38 14.46
N GLN A 95 -34.23 18.47 14.53
CA GLN A 95 -34.39 17.09 15.00
C GLN A 95 -35.56 16.36 14.31
N ILE A 96 -35.55 16.36 12.99
CA ILE A 96 -36.53 15.70 12.13
C ILE A 96 -35.92 14.41 11.58
N ASP A 97 -36.00 13.33 12.35
CA ASP A 97 -35.30 12.07 12.11
C ASP A 97 -35.54 11.52 10.70
N PHE A 98 -36.81 11.42 10.23
CA PHE A 98 -37.13 10.87 8.93
C PHE A 98 -36.56 11.67 7.75
N LEU A 99 -36.39 12.99 7.92
CA LEU A 99 -35.83 13.87 6.89
C LEU A 99 -34.30 13.76 6.89
N THR A 100 -33.69 13.67 8.08
CA THR A 100 -32.26 13.40 8.24
C THR A 100 -31.89 12.07 7.54
N GLU A 101 -32.61 10.98 7.84
CA GLU A 101 -32.41 9.69 7.20
C GLU A 101 -32.58 9.75 5.67
N SER A 102 -33.59 10.47 5.19
CA SER A 102 -33.81 10.61 3.73
C SER A 102 -32.68 11.39 3.04
N CYS A 103 -32.12 12.43 3.69
CA CYS A 103 -30.96 13.16 3.18
C CYS A 103 -29.72 12.26 3.19
N GLU A 104 -29.49 11.47 4.24
CA GLU A 104 -28.37 10.53 4.33
C GLU A 104 -28.43 9.44 3.26
N ILE A 105 -29.61 8.86 3.01
CA ILE A 105 -29.81 7.89 1.92
C ILE A 105 -29.47 8.53 0.57
N PHE A 106 -30.01 9.73 0.31
CA PHE A 106 -29.73 10.44 -0.94
C PHE A 106 -28.24 10.76 -1.11
N LEU A 107 -27.55 11.20 -0.04
CA LEU A 107 -26.12 11.48 -0.06
C LEU A 107 -25.31 10.20 -0.31
N ALA A 108 -25.68 9.08 0.32
CA ALA A 108 -25.00 7.79 0.11
C ALA A 108 -25.13 7.30 -1.34
N GLU A 109 -26.33 7.45 -1.96
CA GLU A 109 -26.58 7.05 -3.34
C GLU A 109 -25.87 7.96 -4.37
N ASN A 110 -25.64 9.24 -4.03
CA ASN A 110 -25.01 10.23 -4.91
C ASN A 110 -23.57 10.57 -4.51
N LEU A 111 -22.96 9.75 -3.65
CA LEU A 111 -21.59 9.94 -3.23
C LEU A 111 -20.62 9.67 -4.38
N SER A 112 -19.69 10.57 -4.62
CA SER A 112 -18.74 10.52 -5.73
C SER A 112 -17.39 11.14 -5.33
N LYS A 113 -16.36 10.93 -6.14
CA LYS A 113 -15.03 11.55 -5.95
C LYS A 113 -15.05 13.08 -5.96
N HIS A 114 -16.10 13.71 -6.46
CA HIS A 114 -16.20 15.18 -6.55
C HIS A 114 -16.77 15.80 -5.28
N ASN A 115 -17.55 15.06 -4.49
CA ASN A 115 -18.24 15.58 -3.31
C ASN A 115 -17.86 14.86 -2.01
N CYS A 116 -17.10 13.75 -2.06
CA CYS A 116 -16.83 12.91 -0.88
C CYS A 116 -16.17 13.65 0.28
N VAL A 117 -15.25 14.58 0.00
CA VAL A 117 -14.57 15.37 1.06
C VAL A 117 -15.55 16.35 1.70
N GLU A 118 -16.36 17.07 0.91
CA GLU A 118 -17.38 17.98 1.41
C GLU A 118 -18.42 17.26 2.24
N VAL A 119 -18.93 16.13 1.73
CA VAL A 119 -19.90 15.27 2.43
C VAL A 119 -19.29 14.72 3.74
N TYR A 120 -18.01 14.33 3.74
CA TYR A 120 -17.29 13.89 4.93
C TYR A 120 -17.25 14.98 6.01
N LEU A 121 -16.88 16.20 5.64
CA LEU A 121 -16.80 17.33 6.57
C LEU A 121 -18.17 17.68 7.16
N ASN A 122 -19.22 17.67 6.34
CA ASN A 122 -20.60 17.86 6.82
C ASN A 122 -21.05 16.72 7.73
N ALA A 123 -20.74 15.46 7.39
CA ALA A 123 -21.05 14.30 8.22
C ALA A 123 -20.35 14.35 9.58
N LYS A 124 -19.12 14.84 9.63
CA LYS A 124 -18.36 15.06 10.86
C LYS A 124 -19.03 16.13 11.73
N LEU A 125 -19.49 17.23 11.14
CA LEU A 125 -20.19 18.29 11.85
C LEU A 125 -21.54 17.83 12.41
N LEU A 126 -22.27 16.99 11.67
CA LEU A 126 -23.60 16.48 12.04
C LEU A 126 -23.57 15.16 12.82
N ASP A 127 -22.39 14.60 13.12
CA ASP A 127 -22.17 13.31 13.80
C ASP A 127 -22.87 12.11 13.13
N SER A 128 -22.96 12.12 11.80
CA SER A 128 -23.55 11.00 11.03
C SER A 128 -22.53 9.89 10.81
N LYS A 129 -22.56 8.85 11.63
CA LYS A 129 -21.60 7.74 11.58
C LYS A 129 -21.62 6.97 10.26
N MET A 130 -22.81 6.80 9.67
CA MET A 130 -22.96 6.07 8.41
C MET A 130 -22.28 6.82 7.25
N ILE A 131 -22.61 8.09 7.09
CA ILE A 131 -22.05 8.92 6.00
C ILE A 131 -20.56 9.17 6.22
N LEU A 132 -20.12 9.39 7.47
CA LEU A 132 -18.69 9.48 7.82
C LEU A 132 -17.90 8.28 7.31
N LYS A 133 -18.40 7.08 7.57
CA LYS A 133 -17.72 5.84 7.17
C LYS A 133 -17.66 5.73 5.64
N LEU A 134 -18.81 5.87 4.96
CA LEU A 134 -18.88 5.72 3.50
C LEU A 134 -18.04 6.76 2.75
N SER A 135 -18.09 8.02 3.19
CA SER A 135 -17.31 9.09 2.58
C SER A 135 -15.81 8.92 2.81
N TRP A 136 -15.39 8.44 4.01
CA TRP A 136 -13.99 8.15 4.29
C TRP A 136 -13.44 7.01 3.44
N GLU A 137 -14.17 5.89 3.34
CA GLU A 137 -13.79 4.77 2.47
C GLU A 137 -13.59 5.23 1.02
N LEU A 138 -14.46 6.13 0.54
CA LEU A 138 -14.32 6.68 -0.80
C LEU A 138 -13.13 7.65 -0.93
N ILE A 139 -12.85 8.46 0.11
CA ILE A 139 -11.67 9.35 0.13
C ILE A 139 -10.39 8.53 0.02
N VAL A 140 -10.26 7.45 0.78
CA VAL A 140 -9.09 6.56 0.73
C VAL A 140 -8.96 5.92 -0.65
N LYS A 141 -10.05 5.38 -1.19
CA LYS A 141 -10.09 4.73 -2.51
C LYS A 141 -9.74 5.68 -3.67
N GLU A 142 -10.29 6.90 -3.64
CA GLU A 142 -10.13 7.89 -4.72
C GLU A 142 -8.98 8.87 -4.45
N PHE A 143 -8.10 8.58 -3.51
CA PHE A 143 -7.04 9.49 -3.09
C PHE A 143 -6.17 10.00 -4.25
N GLU A 144 -5.82 9.14 -5.21
CA GLU A 144 -5.01 9.53 -6.38
C GLU A 144 -5.67 10.65 -7.22
N ASN A 145 -7.00 10.69 -7.29
CA ASN A 145 -7.75 11.77 -7.93
C ASN A 145 -7.84 13.00 -7.02
N LEU A 146 -8.11 12.79 -5.73
CA LEU A 146 -8.35 13.87 -4.77
C LEU A 146 -7.08 14.64 -4.43
N ARG A 147 -5.92 13.99 -4.37
CA ARG A 147 -4.65 14.66 -4.07
C ARG A 147 -4.28 15.81 -5.01
N LYS A 148 -4.84 15.82 -6.24
CA LYS A 148 -4.64 16.86 -7.24
C LYS A 148 -5.54 18.07 -7.03
N THR A 149 -6.60 17.91 -6.22
CA THR A 149 -7.59 18.95 -5.94
C THR A 149 -7.24 19.75 -4.68
N GLU A 150 -7.90 20.87 -4.49
CA GLU A 150 -7.78 21.66 -3.25
C GLU A 150 -8.72 21.13 -2.15
N THR A 151 -9.73 20.33 -2.51
CA THR A 151 -10.73 19.84 -1.57
C THR A 151 -10.10 19.00 -0.44
N ILE A 152 -9.07 18.18 -0.75
CA ILE A 152 -8.35 17.37 0.23
C ILE A 152 -7.61 18.23 1.27
N LEU A 153 -7.23 19.46 0.91
CA LEU A 153 -6.53 20.39 1.79
C LEU A 153 -7.44 21.01 2.86
N ASN A 154 -8.76 20.82 2.75
CA ASN A 154 -9.73 21.25 3.76
C ASN A 154 -9.84 20.27 4.95
N LEU A 155 -9.24 19.07 4.86
CA LEU A 155 -9.15 18.16 5.99
C LEU A 155 -8.40 18.82 7.16
N ASP A 156 -8.85 18.58 8.38
CA ASP A 156 -8.14 19.05 9.57
C ASP A 156 -6.90 18.21 9.87
N TYR A 157 -6.18 18.53 10.94
CA TYR A 157 -4.97 17.82 11.34
C TYR A 157 -5.23 16.34 11.67
N ASP A 158 -6.30 16.06 12.42
CA ASP A 158 -6.61 14.69 12.84
C ASP A 158 -7.01 13.82 11.66
N ASP A 159 -7.77 14.37 10.73
CA ASP A 159 -8.15 13.69 9.49
C ASP A 159 -6.93 13.46 8.57
N MET A 160 -6.02 14.44 8.49
CA MET A 160 -4.77 14.27 7.74
C MET A 160 -3.88 13.21 8.37
N MET A 161 -3.74 13.19 9.70
CA MET A 161 -3.00 12.14 10.42
C MET A 161 -3.62 10.77 10.18
N LYS A 162 -4.95 10.67 10.25
CA LYS A 162 -5.68 9.44 9.95
C LYS A 162 -5.41 8.96 8.53
N LEU A 163 -5.48 9.86 7.54
CA LEU A 163 -5.22 9.53 6.14
C LEU A 163 -3.81 8.98 5.92
N LEU A 164 -2.80 9.60 6.54
CA LEU A 164 -1.40 9.16 6.42
C LEU A 164 -1.13 7.81 7.08
N THR A 165 -1.92 7.42 8.09
CA THR A 165 -1.80 6.13 8.78
C THR A 165 -2.58 5.00 8.12
N GLU A 166 -3.47 5.29 7.16
CA GLU A 166 -4.24 4.25 6.46
C GLU A 166 -3.33 3.35 5.63
N ASP A 167 -3.28 2.07 5.98
CA ASP A 167 -2.49 1.08 5.23
C ASP A 167 -3.12 0.69 3.89
N ASP A 168 -4.44 0.90 3.75
CA ASP A 168 -5.19 0.66 2.51
C ASP A 168 -5.13 1.83 1.51
N LEU A 169 -4.42 2.90 1.85
CA LEU A 169 -4.25 4.06 0.99
C LEU A 169 -3.39 3.70 -0.23
N VAL A 170 -4.00 3.72 -1.41
CA VAL A 170 -3.32 3.42 -2.68
C VAL A 170 -2.58 4.66 -3.18
N VAL A 171 -1.26 4.61 -3.19
CA VAL A 171 -0.39 5.68 -3.68
C VAL A 171 0.68 5.13 -4.64
N PRO A 172 1.04 5.84 -5.70
CA PRO A 172 2.11 5.41 -6.61
C PRO A 172 3.50 5.47 -5.96
N SER A 173 3.71 6.34 -5.00
CA SER A 173 4.93 6.45 -4.19
C SER A 173 4.64 7.29 -2.94
N GLU A 174 5.46 7.15 -1.89
CA GLU A 174 5.36 7.99 -0.70
C GLU A 174 5.75 9.46 -0.97
N ASP A 175 6.47 9.76 -2.04
CA ASP A 175 6.78 11.14 -2.47
C ASP A 175 5.52 11.98 -2.66
N VAL A 176 4.47 11.36 -3.18
CA VAL A 176 3.16 11.97 -3.39
C VAL A 176 2.51 12.44 -2.08
N LEU A 177 2.65 11.65 -1.01
CA LEU A 177 2.13 12.03 0.30
C LEU A 177 2.89 13.21 0.88
N ILE A 178 4.22 13.22 0.69
CA ILE A 178 5.03 14.40 1.07
C ILE A 178 4.56 15.65 0.34
N ASP A 179 4.23 15.56 -0.95
CA ASP A 179 3.70 16.69 -1.71
C ASP A 179 2.36 17.19 -1.15
N VAL A 180 1.48 16.26 -0.76
CA VAL A 180 0.19 16.61 -0.14
C VAL A 180 0.41 17.29 1.23
N ILE A 181 1.31 16.75 2.07
CA ILE A 181 1.67 17.35 3.36
C ILE A 181 2.19 18.78 3.17
N MET A 182 3.15 18.97 2.26
CA MET A 182 3.74 20.30 2.00
C MET A 182 2.71 21.29 1.47
N ARG A 183 1.81 20.86 0.60
CA ARG A 183 0.69 21.68 0.11
C ARG A 183 -0.28 22.00 1.23
N TRP A 184 -0.65 21.03 2.06
CA TRP A 184 -1.59 21.21 3.17
C TRP A 184 -1.04 22.19 4.21
N VAL A 185 0.24 22.09 4.56
CA VAL A 185 0.89 23.01 5.48
C VAL A 185 0.93 24.43 4.92
N ASN A 186 1.17 24.60 3.61
CA ASN A 186 1.21 25.91 2.96
C ASN A 186 -0.17 26.45 2.56
N PHE A 187 -1.21 25.62 2.67
CA PHE A 187 -2.57 26.01 2.27
C PHE A 187 -3.16 27.01 3.26
N ILE A 188 -3.46 28.18 2.76
CA ILE A 188 -4.13 29.23 3.51
C ILE A 188 -5.63 29.09 3.24
N LEU A 189 -6.39 28.70 4.26
CA LEU A 189 -7.85 28.73 4.18
C LEU A 189 -8.30 30.17 3.92
N GLU A 190 -8.98 30.41 2.80
CA GLU A 190 -9.55 31.73 2.55
C GLU A 190 -10.53 32.09 3.69
N PRO A 191 -10.52 33.33 4.19
CA PRO A 191 -11.51 33.75 5.16
C PRO A 191 -12.88 33.57 4.53
N ILE A 192 -13.77 32.86 5.22
CA ILE A 192 -15.20 32.87 4.90
C ILE A 192 -15.59 34.36 4.89
N THR A 193 -15.85 34.91 3.70
CA THR A 193 -16.22 36.33 3.55
C THR A 193 -17.44 36.60 4.43
N ALA A 194 -17.47 37.77 5.08
CA ALA A 194 -18.47 38.16 6.07
C ALA A 194 -19.94 37.99 5.61
N ASN A 195 -20.16 37.77 4.32
CA ASN A 195 -21.49 37.48 3.75
C ASN A 195 -21.97 36.03 4.03
N ASN A 196 -21.07 35.13 4.44
CA ASN A 196 -21.40 33.75 4.85
C ASN A 196 -21.33 33.55 6.38
N GLU A 197 -20.85 34.55 7.14
CA GLU A 197 -20.81 34.43 8.63
C GLU A 197 -22.21 34.29 9.23
N GLU A 198 -23.25 34.87 8.62
CA GLU A 198 -24.62 34.68 9.10
C GLU A 198 -25.19 33.27 8.81
N SER A 199 -24.67 32.55 7.82
CA SER A 199 -25.22 31.23 7.46
C SER A 199 -24.54 30.06 8.15
N CYS A 200 -23.25 30.18 8.51
CA CYS A 200 -22.49 29.06 9.10
C CYS A 200 -22.28 29.20 10.63
N PHE A 201 -22.31 30.41 11.19
CA PHE A 201 -21.94 30.68 12.59
C PHE A 201 -23.02 31.30 13.48
N SER A 202 -24.23 31.49 13.01
CA SER A 202 -25.33 32.02 13.83
C SER A 202 -26.00 30.96 14.73
N ILE A 203 -25.31 29.85 15.05
CA ILE A 203 -25.70 28.94 16.12
C ILE A 203 -25.06 29.41 17.45
N THR A 204 -25.11 30.67 17.73
CA THR A 204 -24.98 31.14 19.11
C THR A 204 -26.37 31.36 19.63
N ALA A 205 -26.91 30.35 20.29
CA ALA A 205 -27.96 30.59 21.26
C ALA A 205 -27.38 31.50 22.35
N GLU A 206 -27.56 32.80 22.23
CA GLU A 206 -27.59 33.68 23.41
C GLU A 206 -28.85 33.32 24.19
N THR A 207 -28.81 32.17 24.88
CA THR A 207 -29.64 31.94 26.03
C THR A 207 -28.91 32.57 27.22
N SER A 208 -29.06 33.86 27.38
CA SER A 208 -28.83 34.51 28.67
C SER A 208 -29.83 33.97 29.66
N ILE A 209 -29.46 32.86 30.31
CA ILE A 209 -30.16 32.35 31.49
C ILE A 209 -29.72 33.20 32.67
N ALA A 210 -30.58 34.14 33.03
CA ALA A 210 -30.50 34.79 34.33
C ALA A 210 -30.63 33.71 35.42
N HIS A 211 -29.58 33.54 36.23
CA HIS A 211 -29.63 32.73 37.45
C HIS A 211 -30.73 33.20 38.38
N SER A 212 -31.73 32.38 38.60
CA SER A 212 -32.49 32.41 39.86
C SER A 212 -32.58 30.98 40.40
N THR A 213 -31.88 30.80 41.50
CA THR A 213 -31.88 29.65 42.39
C THR A 213 -33.29 29.34 42.89
N THR A 214 -33.75 28.10 42.83
CA THR A 214 -34.23 27.26 43.93
C THR A 214 -34.92 25.97 43.45
N HIS A 215 -34.42 24.85 43.98
CA HIS A 215 -35.03 23.56 44.31
C HIS A 215 -36.17 22.92 43.47
N LYS A 216 -35.89 21.81 42.78
CA LYS A 216 -36.31 20.45 43.15
C LYS A 216 -35.91 19.45 42.08
N GLU A 217 -35.18 18.41 42.49
CA GLU A 217 -34.88 17.22 41.70
C GLU A 217 -36.16 16.48 41.33
N LEU A 218 -36.34 16.27 40.04
CA LEU A 218 -37.11 15.16 39.47
C LEU A 218 -36.35 14.65 38.24
N THR A 219 -35.82 13.46 38.39
CA THR A 219 -35.06 12.73 37.39
C THR A 219 -35.98 12.37 36.20
N ASN A 220 -35.81 13.07 35.10
CA ASN A 220 -36.44 12.77 33.81
C ASN A 220 -35.42 12.26 32.83
N PRO A 221 -35.55 11.04 32.24
CA PRO A 221 -34.56 10.47 31.32
C PRO A 221 -34.37 11.31 30.04
N VAL A 222 -35.31 12.15 29.68
CA VAL A 222 -35.24 13.03 28.48
C VAL A 222 -34.25 14.20 28.65
N ALA A 223 -34.02 14.63 29.90
CA ALA A 223 -33.08 15.73 30.20
C ALA A 223 -31.61 15.31 30.04
N ASN A 224 -31.29 14.03 30.23
CA ASN A 224 -29.92 13.53 30.08
C ASN A 224 -29.48 13.36 28.62
N THR A 225 -30.41 13.00 27.73
CA THR A 225 -30.12 12.93 26.29
C THR A 225 -29.91 14.30 25.67
N LYS A 226 -30.68 15.31 26.09
CA LYS A 226 -30.54 16.70 25.63
C LYS A 226 -29.19 17.30 26.05
N LYS A 227 -28.78 17.11 27.28
CA LYS A 227 -27.50 17.58 27.82
C LYS A 227 -26.29 16.91 27.13
N ASN A 228 -26.41 15.65 26.73
CA ASN A 228 -25.33 14.96 26.01
C ASN A 228 -25.20 15.42 24.53
N ILE A 229 -26.30 15.69 23.84
CA ILE A 229 -26.30 16.17 22.46
C ILE A 229 -25.82 17.62 22.38
N GLU A 230 -26.31 18.49 23.28
CA GLU A 230 -25.83 19.87 23.40
C GLU A 230 -24.33 19.91 23.75
N ASN A 231 -23.86 19.07 24.67
CA ASN A 231 -22.44 18.99 25.02
C ASN A 231 -21.52 18.49 23.89
N ILE A 232 -22.00 17.60 23.01
CA ILE A 232 -21.20 17.10 21.87
C ILE A 232 -21.16 18.14 20.76
N GLN A 233 -22.30 18.77 20.45
CA GLN A 233 -22.36 19.85 19.46
C GLN A 233 -21.60 21.10 19.93
N GLU A 234 -21.73 21.51 21.21
CA GLU A 234 -20.94 22.61 21.77
C GLU A 234 -19.44 22.30 21.77
N LYS A 235 -19.01 21.07 22.08
CA LYS A 235 -17.59 20.70 22.02
C LYS A 235 -17.03 20.76 20.60
N ASN A 236 -17.77 20.25 19.62
CA ASN A 236 -17.31 20.27 18.22
C ASN A 236 -17.30 21.70 17.66
N ILE A 237 -18.32 22.51 17.97
CA ILE A 237 -18.39 23.94 17.61
C ILE A 237 -17.32 24.74 18.35
N THR A 238 -17.04 24.42 19.61
CA THR A 238 -16.02 25.11 20.40
C THR A 238 -14.63 24.77 19.87
N ALA A 239 -14.35 23.50 19.55
CA ALA A 239 -13.08 23.10 18.96
C ALA A 239 -12.83 23.77 17.60
N LEU A 240 -13.85 23.83 16.73
CA LEU A 240 -13.76 24.56 15.44
C LEU A 240 -13.57 26.07 15.64
N LYS A 241 -14.24 26.68 16.64
CA LYS A 241 -14.04 28.10 16.97
C LYS A 241 -12.65 28.37 17.54
N GLU A 242 -12.15 27.51 18.43
CA GLU A 242 -10.80 27.62 18.99
C GLU A 242 -9.73 27.48 17.88
N GLN A 243 -9.91 26.53 16.97
CA GLN A 243 -9.04 26.39 15.81
C GLN A 243 -9.08 27.64 14.92
N PHE A 244 -10.25 28.16 14.61
CA PHE A 244 -10.42 29.37 13.79
C PHE A 244 -9.85 30.62 14.47
N VAL A 245 -10.03 30.78 15.79
CA VAL A 245 -9.44 31.87 16.58
C VAL A 245 -7.92 31.76 16.58
N CYS A 246 -7.37 30.57 16.79
CA CYS A 246 -5.95 30.30 16.77
C CYS A 246 -5.33 30.57 15.39
N GLU A 247 -5.98 30.15 14.30
CA GLU A 247 -5.56 30.44 12.93
C GLU A 247 -5.54 31.95 12.63
N ASN A 248 -6.55 32.69 13.12
CA ASN A 248 -6.62 34.14 12.96
C ASN A 248 -5.56 34.89 13.81
N GLU A 249 -5.21 34.42 14.97
CA GLU A 249 -4.14 35.00 15.79
C GLU A 249 -2.76 34.76 15.14
N HIS A 250 -2.50 33.59 14.59
CA HIS A 250 -1.28 33.30 13.85
C HIS A 250 -1.17 34.12 12.56
N ARG A 251 -2.29 34.35 11.85
CA ARG A 251 -2.34 35.25 10.69
C ARG A 251 -1.94 36.67 11.03
N LYS A 252 -2.39 37.18 12.19
CA LYS A 252 -1.99 38.52 12.68
C LYS A 252 -0.50 38.63 12.97
N LYS A 253 0.16 37.48 13.29
CA LYS A 253 1.60 37.36 13.55
C LYS A 253 2.41 37.01 12.29
N GLY A 254 1.76 36.80 11.13
CA GLY A 254 2.42 36.43 9.87
C GLY A 254 2.96 35.00 9.85
N THR A 255 2.53 34.13 10.78
CA THR A 255 2.92 32.72 10.86
C THR A 255 1.75 31.83 10.43
N ASN A 256 2.05 30.75 9.71
CA ASN A 256 1.03 29.80 9.32
C ASN A 256 0.82 28.80 10.48
N PHE A 257 -0.39 28.74 11.02
CA PHE A 257 -0.76 27.83 12.12
C PHE A 257 -0.45 26.36 11.82
N ARG A 258 -0.56 25.92 10.55
CA ARG A 258 -0.35 24.53 10.14
C ARG A 258 1.12 24.10 10.17
N GLU A 259 2.07 25.05 10.16
CA GLU A 259 3.51 24.73 10.22
C GLU A 259 3.92 23.99 11.47
N GLN A 260 3.24 24.19 12.60
CA GLN A 260 3.52 23.48 13.84
C GLN A 260 3.29 21.96 13.74
N PHE A 261 2.41 21.51 12.84
CA PHE A 261 2.07 20.10 12.66
C PHE A 261 3.01 19.37 11.70
N LEU A 262 3.86 20.09 10.98
CA LEU A 262 4.77 19.52 9.97
C LEU A 262 5.62 18.36 10.49
N PRO A 263 6.30 18.45 11.65
CA PRO A 263 7.11 17.35 12.16
C PRO A 263 6.31 16.07 12.41
N SER A 264 5.10 16.20 12.99
CA SER A 264 4.23 15.08 13.29
C SER A 264 3.72 14.41 12.02
N LEU A 265 3.28 15.17 11.02
CA LEU A 265 2.83 14.65 9.74
C LEU A 265 3.97 13.92 8.99
N LEU A 266 5.16 14.50 8.94
CA LEU A 266 6.33 13.86 8.34
C LEU A 266 6.76 12.58 9.08
N SER A 267 6.65 12.55 10.41
CA SER A 267 6.98 11.35 11.19
C SER A 267 5.99 10.20 10.99
N THR A 268 4.74 10.53 10.64
CA THR A 268 3.67 9.56 10.36
C THR A 268 3.75 9.01 8.94
N ALA A 269 4.24 9.83 7.99
CA ALA A 269 4.50 9.38 6.64
C ALA A 269 5.61 8.31 6.63
N LYS A 270 5.59 7.42 5.65
CA LYS A 270 6.63 6.39 5.45
C LYS A 270 7.92 7.02 4.93
N ILE A 271 8.53 7.92 5.71
CA ILE A 271 9.65 8.79 5.30
C ILE A 271 10.87 8.03 4.76
N CYS A 272 11.09 6.79 5.21
CA CYS A 272 12.16 5.93 4.72
C CYS A 272 11.90 5.37 3.32
N LEU A 273 10.66 5.43 2.83
CA LEU A 273 10.26 4.99 1.50
C LEU A 273 10.16 6.15 0.49
N VAL A 274 10.33 7.38 0.97
CA VAL A 274 10.41 8.58 0.12
C VAL A 274 11.71 8.55 -0.67
N SER A 275 11.69 8.91 -1.95
CA SER A 275 12.89 8.90 -2.80
C SER A 275 14.00 9.80 -2.25
N SER A 276 15.25 9.39 -2.46
CA SER A 276 16.41 10.16 -2.01
C SER A 276 16.48 11.55 -2.64
N THR A 277 16.04 11.69 -3.88
CA THR A 277 15.95 12.97 -4.59
C THR A 277 14.92 13.90 -3.95
N ARG A 278 13.74 13.34 -3.56
CA ARG A 278 12.70 14.11 -2.87
C ARG A 278 13.16 14.52 -1.47
N LEU A 279 13.76 13.61 -0.71
CA LEU A 279 14.32 13.92 0.61
C LEU A 279 15.38 15.03 0.53
N GLN A 280 16.25 14.97 -0.48
CA GLN A 280 17.26 16.01 -0.70
C GLN A 280 16.59 17.36 -0.98
N SER A 281 15.58 17.42 -1.86
CA SER A 281 14.85 18.66 -2.13
C SER A 281 14.16 19.23 -0.89
N LEU A 282 13.73 18.38 0.04
CA LEU A 282 13.16 18.82 1.33
C LEU A 282 14.21 19.50 2.21
N THR A 283 15.47 19.03 2.21
CA THR A 283 16.54 19.69 2.98
C THR A 283 16.89 21.09 2.48
N GLU A 284 16.50 21.44 1.26
CA GLU A 284 16.67 22.78 0.68
C GLU A 284 15.45 23.69 0.94
N SER A 285 14.33 23.12 1.40
CA SER A 285 13.12 23.88 1.69
C SER A 285 13.28 24.74 2.93
N LYS A 286 12.98 26.05 2.82
CA LYS A 286 12.99 26.98 3.93
C LYS A 286 12.15 26.52 5.11
N LEU A 287 10.95 25.99 4.84
CA LEU A 287 10.02 25.48 5.84
C LEU A 287 10.61 24.34 6.68
N ILE A 288 11.40 23.45 6.06
CA ILE A 288 12.07 22.34 6.75
C ILE A 288 13.31 22.84 7.52
N LEU A 289 14.10 23.75 6.92
CA LEU A 289 15.31 24.32 7.54
C LEU A 289 15.00 25.14 8.80
N GLU A 290 13.89 25.86 8.81
CA GLU A 290 13.43 26.66 9.95
C GLU A 290 12.80 25.80 11.06
N ASN A 291 12.53 24.49 10.79
CA ASN A 291 11.94 23.56 11.76
C ASN A 291 12.91 22.39 12.07
N PRO A 292 13.70 22.47 13.17
CA PRO A 292 14.68 21.43 13.51
C PRO A 292 14.10 20.02 13.67
N ASN A 293 12.85 19.91 14.17
CA ASN A 293 12.19 18.62 14.34
C ASN A 293 11.80 18.01 13.00
N ALA A 294 11.28 18.82 12.07
CA ALA A 294 10.98 18.37 10.72
C ALA A 294 12.26 17.95 9.97
N LEU A 295 13.33 18.73 10.10
CA LEU A 295 14.61 18.40 9.52
C LEU A 295 15.16 17.07 10.08
N ALA A 296 15.04 16.83 11.38
CA ALA A 296 15.47 15.57 11.99
C ALA A 296 14.74 14.35 11.41
N VAL A 297 13.43 14.46 11.11
CA VAL A 297 12.65 13.41 10.45
C VAL A 297 13.17 13.17 9.03
N VAL A 298 13.36 14.22 8.23
CA VAL A 298 13.91 14.11 6.86
C VAL A 298 15.31 13.48 6.86
N MET A 299 16.17 13.88 7.82
CA MET A 299 17.50 13.29 7.98
C MET A 299 17.46 11.80 8.34
N THR A 300 16.41 11.34 9.02
CA THR A 300 16.21 9.90 9.29
C THR A 300 15.96 9.13 8.00
N GLY A 301 15.13 9.64 7.10
CA GLY A 301 14.91 9.07 5.77
C GLY A 301 16.20 9.04 4.94
N LEU A 302 16.95 10.15 4.89
CA LEU A 302 18.22 10.19 4.17
C LEU A 302 19.25 9.19 4.74
N ARG A 303 19.36 9.08 6.07
CA ARG A 303 20.25 8.09 6.71
C ARG A 303 19.87 6.66 6.32
N TYR A 304 18.59 6.36 6.25
CA TYR A 304 18.10 5.05 5.80
C TYR A 304 18.58 4.72 4.38
N HIS A 305 18.56 5.69 3.46
CA HIS A 305 19.07 5.50 2.09
C HIS A 305 20.60 5.44 2.01
N LEU A 306 21.32 6.23 2.82
CA LEU A 306 22.78 6.28 2.81
C LEU A 306 23.43 5.04 3.45
N GLN A 307 22.72 4.28 4.27
CA GLN A 307 23.27 3.14 4.99
C GLN A 307 22.49 1.83 4.70
N PRO A 308 22.43 1.38 3.44
CA PRO A 308 21.66 0.19 3.07
C PRO A 308 22.16 -1.07 3.82
N GLY A 309 23.44 -1.19 4.10
CA GLY A 309 24.02 -2.31 4.84
C GLY A 309 23.62 -2.41 6.33
N ARG A 310 23.01 -1.37 6.91
CA ARG A 310 22.54 -1.39 8.30
C ARG A 310 21.03 -1.60 8.44
N ARG A 311 20.29 -1.74 7.33
CA ARG A 311 18.84 -1.92 7.36
C ARG A 311 18.43 -3.22 8.07
N HIS A 312 19.29 -4.24 8.05
CA HIS A 312 19.07 -5.51 8.76
C HIS A 312 19.06 -5.38 10.29
N ASP A 313 19.81 -4.42 10.84
CA ASP A 313 19.86 -4.15 12.28
C ASP A 313 18.68 -3.29 12.76
N TYR A 314 18.18 -2.45 11.87
CA TYR A 314 17.14 -1.48 12.19
C TYR A 314 16.23 -1.22 11.00
N CYS A 315 15.01 -1.77 11.07
CA CYS A 315 13.92 -1.47 10.13
C CYS A 315 12.84 -0.65 10.88
N PRO A 316 12.82 0.68 10.74
CA PRO A 316 11.80 1.49 11.40
C PRO A 316 10.42 1.23 10.78
N PRO A 317 9.32 1.44 11.52
CA PRO A 317 7.95 1.29 10.98
C PRO A 317 7.70 2.13 9.71
N THR A 318 8.41 3.26 9.58
CA THR A 318 8.35 4.13 8.40
C THR A 318 9.06 3.57 7.15
N ALA A 319 9.71 2.42 7.26
CA ALA A 319 10.34 1.70 6.15
C ALA A 319 9.53 0.48 5.69
N ILE A 320 8.37 0.22 6.28
CA ILE A 320 7.48 -0.89 5.90
C ILE A 320 6.44 -0.37 4.91
N HIS A 321 6.36 -0.99 3.75
CA HIS A 321 5.38 -0.62 2.71
C HIS A 321 3.94 -0.81 3.20
N ARG A 322 3.01 -0.04 2.62
CA ARG A 322 1.57 -0.19 2.88
C ARG A 322 1.06 -1.52 2.36
N SER A 323 0.02 -2.07 2.99
CA SER A 323 -0.60 -3.31 2.54
C SER A 323 -1.24 -3.18 1.15
N SER A 324 -1.71 -1.98 0.80
CA SER A 324 -2.30 -1.62 -0.48
C SER A 324 -1.29 -1.38 -1.60
N SER A 325 0.02 -1.31 -1.29
CA SER A 325 1.05 -1.13 -2.33
C SER A 325 0.99 -2.28 -3.33
N GLU A 326 0.70 -1.97 -4.59
CA GLU A 326 0.78 -2.95 -5.67
C GLU A 326 2.24 -3.37 -5.84
N LEU A 327 2.49 -4.67 -5.65
CA LEU A 327 3.80 -5.24 -5.86
C LEU A 327 4.06 -5.35 -7.36
N LYS A 328 4.99 -4.55 -7.88
CA LYS A 328 5.42 -4.61 -9.28
C LYS A 328 6.43 -5.74 -9.45
N ASN A 329 6.35 -6.44 -10.58
CA ASN A 329 7.38 -7.39 -10.95
C ASN A 329 8.64 -6.62 -11.36
N VAL A 330 9.71 -6.77 -10.62
CA VAL A 330 11.01 -6.20 -10.92
C VAL A 330 12.06 -7.29 -11.03
N VAL A 331 13.13 -7.02 -11.75
CA VAL A 331 14.25 -7.94 -11.88
C VAL A 331 15.34 -7.58 -10.89
N MET A 332 15.62 -8.51 -9.98
CA MET A 332 16.72 -8.39 -9.05
C MET A 332 17.99 -9.01 -9.64
N PHE A 333 19.04 -8.22 -9.70
CA PHE A 333 20.37 -8.67 -10.07
C PHE A 333 21.20 -8.91 -8.81
N ILE A 334 21.67 -10.12 -8.60
CA ILE A 334 22.64 -10.43 -7.54
C ILE A 334 24.01 -10.58 -8.19
N PHE A 335 24.94 -9.71 -7.83
CA PHE A 335 26.28 -9.73 -8.38
C PHE A 335 27.34 -9.37 -7.33
N ALA A 336 28.55 -9.84 -7.52
CA ALA A 336 29.71 -9.52 -6.72
C ALA A 336 30.63 -8.60 -7.52
N PRO A 337 30.91 -7.38 -7.03
CA PRO A 337 31.95 -6.54 -7.65
C PRO A 337 33.34 -7.14 -7.43
N ASN A 338 34.20 -7.03 -8.43
CA ASN A 338 35.54 -7.63 -8.44
C ASN A 338 36.49 -7.15 -7.32
N THR A 339 36.13 -6.09 -6.60
CA THR A 339 37.01 -5.43 -5.62
C THR A 339 36.46 -5.31 -4.22
N GLN A 340 35.20 -5.67 -3.98
CA GLN A 340 34.58 -5.57 -2.66
C GLN A 340 33.60 -6.73 -2.43
N VAL A 341 33.58 -7.25 -1.20
CA VAL A 341 32.63 -8.27 -0.74
C VAL A 341 31.27 -7.63 -0.49
N GLN A 342 30.68 -7.03 -1.52
CA GLN A 342 29.34 -6.47 -1.46
C GLN A 342 28.46 -7.15 -2.51
N MET A 343 27.37 -7.73 -2.06
CA MET A 343 26.28 -8.12 -2.93
C MET A 343 25.47 -6.87 -3.26
N SER A 344 25.33 -6.54 -4.52
CA SER A 344 24.50 -5.43 -4.95
C SER A 344 23.32 -5.98 -5.71
N CYS A 345 22.15 -5.44 -5.44
CA CYS A 345 20.92 -5.76 -6.15
C CYS A 345 20.42 -4.50 -6.84
N ARG A 346 19.97 -4.59 -8.07
CA ARG A 346 19.44 -3.47 -8.86
C ARG A 346 18.16 -3.89 -9.55
N THR A 347 17.31 -2.92 -9.86
CA THR A 347 16.15 -3.08 -10.71
C THR A 347 16.44 -2.61 -12.14
N MET A 348 15.63 -3.02 -13.11
CA MET A 348 15.85 -2.70 -14.53
C MET A 348 15.42 -1.30 -14.96
N ASP A 349 14.56 -0.63 -14.21
CA ASP A 349 13.86 0.58 -14.66
C ASP A 349 14.74 1.86 -14.71
N GLY A 350 16.07 1.72 -14.84
CA GLY A 350 17.00 2.84 -15.02
C GLY A 350 17.25 3.68 -13.78
N GLU A 351 16.37 3.70 -12.83
CA GLU A 351 16.58 4.22 -11.49
C GLU A 351 17.17 3.10 -10.64
N CYS A 352 18.48 3.12 -10.48
CA CYS A 352 19.19 2.14 -9.66
C CYS A 352 18.80 2.28 -8.19
N PHE A 353 17.74 1.60 -7.76
CA PHE A 353 17.54 1.35 -6.35
C PHE A 353 18.64 0.40 -5.88
N SER A 354 19.54 0.87 -5.06
CA SER A 354 20.45 -0.03 -4.36
C SER A 354 19.63 -0.76 -3.31
N LEU A 355 19.25 -2.00 -3.63
CA LEU A 355 18.67 -2.91 -2.67
C LEU A 355 19.66 -3.16 -1.54
N ALA A 356 19.16 -3.45 -0.34
CA ALA A 356 20.01 -3.79 0.78
C ALA A 356 20.92 -4.97 0.40
N ALA A 357 22.17 -4.90 0.81
CA ALA A 357 23.11 -6.01 0.66
C ALA A 357 23.13 -6.85 1.95
N PRO A 358 23.21 -8.19 1.88
CA PRO A 358 23.35 -9.02 3.06
C PRO A 358 24.69 -8.70 3.76
N VAL A 359 24.65 -8.67 5.09
CA VAL A 359 25.87 -8.50 5.89
C VAL A 359 26.42 -9.85 6.27
N PHE A 360 27.61 -10.14 5.79
CA PHE A 360 28.33 -11.37 6.12
C PHE A 360 29.08 -11.17 7.44
N ILE A 361 28.89 -12.05 8.40
CA ILE A 361 29.49 -11.94 9.74
C ILE A 361 31.03 -11.94 9.69
N PHE A 362 31.63 -12.48 8.64
CA PHE A 362 33.08 -12.68 8.52
C PHE A 362 33.77 -11.79 7.49
N SER A 363 33.13 -10.78 6.96
CA SER A 363 33.74 -9.88 5.95
C SER A 363 34.97 -9.12 6.46
N PHE A 364 35.23 -9.09 7.76
CA PHE A 364 36.40 -8.42 8.35
C PHE A 364 37.65 -9.31 8.48
N LEU A 365 37.53 -10.63 8.41
CA LEU A 365 38.66 -11.51 8.73
C LEU A 365 39.42 -12.06 7.52
N TYR A 366 38.86 -11.98 6.31
CA TYR A 366 39.45 -12.58 5.11
C TYR A 366 39.55 -11.61 3.95
N LEU A 367 40.53 -10.70 4.05
CA LEU A 367 40.91 -9.76 2.99
C LEU A 367 41.54 -10.42 1.74
N TYR A 368 41.69 -11.74 1.72
CA TYR A 368 42.50 -12.44 0.68
C TYR A 368 41.76 -13.55 -0.07
N ASP A 369 40.51 -13.89 0.28
CA ASP A 369 39.80 -14.98 -0.40
C ASP A 369 38.58 -14.44 -1.18
N TYR A 370 38.84 -14.02 -2.41
CA TYR A 370 37.87 -13.43 -3.34
C TYR A 370 36.81 -14.42 -3.84
N ASP A 371 36.87 -15.70 -3.46
CA ASP A 371 36.06 -16.77 -4.05
C ASP A 371 34.74 -17.04 -3.31
N HIS A 372 34.52 -16.39 -2.16
CA HIS A 372 33.36 -16.71 -1.31
C HIS A 372 32.00 -16.39 -1.93
N LEU A 373 31.90 -15.37 -2.80
CA LEU A 373 30.66 -15.05 -3.51
C LEU A 373 30.51 -15.78 -4.84
N SER A 374 31.54 -16.48 -5.28
CA SER A 374 31.50 -17.27 -6.54
C SER A 374 30.42 -18.35 -6.50
N HIS A 375 29.95 -18.74 -5.32
CA HIS A 375 29.06 -19.86 -5.07
C HIS A 375 27.68 -19.46 -4.52
N CYS A 376 27.24 -18.24 -4.80
CA CYS A 376 25.90 -17.79 -4.45
C CYS A 376 24.87 -18.40 -5.41
N LYS A 377 23.85 -19.05 -4.85
CA LYS A 377 22.65 -19.49 -5.57
C LYS A 377 21.44 -18.83 -4.94
N ALA A 378 20.50 -18.36 -5.74
CA ALA A 378 19.31 -17.71 -5.24
C ALA A 378 18.05 -18.16 -5.97
N VAL A 379 16.93 -18.10 -5.27
CA VAL A 379 15.62 -18.45 -5.78
C VAL A 379 14.55 -17.55 -5.15
N SER A 380 13.54 -17.19 -5.93
CA SER A 380 12.37 -16.48 -5.44
C SER A 380 11.32 -17.47 -4.91
N TYR A 381 10.70 -17.14 -3.77
CA TYR A 381 9.57 -17.87 -3.21
C TYR A 381 8.55 -16.85 -2.66
N GLY A 382 7.36 -16.83 -3.25
CA GLY A 382 6.40 -15.78 -2.99
C GLY A 382 6.93 -14.42 -3.44
N ASN A 383 6.96 -13.47 -2.53
CA ASN A 383 7.50 -12.13 -2.76
C ASN A 383 8.95 -11.98 -2.27
N ASP A 384 9.53 -13.02 -1.67
CA ASP A 384 10.83 -12.99 -1.03
C ASP A 384 11.89 -13.69 -1.87
N VAL A 385 13.15 -13.38 -1.64
CA VAL A 385 14.29 -14.07 -2.24
C VAL A 385 15.07 -14.81 -1.19
N TYR A 386 15.44 -16.02 -1.50
CA TYR A 386 16.31 -16.85 -0.65
C TYR A 386 17.63 -17.07 -1.35
N ALA A 387 18.72 -16.75 -0.68
CA ALA A 387 20.08 -16.87 -1.21
C ALA A 387 20.92 -17.82 -0.33
N LEU A 388 21.52 -18.82 -0.97
CA LEU A 388 22.42 -19.78 -0.36
C LEU A 388 23.86 -19.48 -0.81
N LEU A 389 24.75 -19.29 0.15
CA LEU A 389 26.19 -19.25 -0.06
C LEU A 389 26.76 -20.62 0.27
N ALA A 390 27.05 -21.40 -0.76
CA ALA A 390 27.63 -22.72 -0.63
C ALA A 390 29.16 -22.61 -0.43
N ASN A 391 29.56 -21.99 0.64
CA ASN A 391 30.96 -21.82 1.09
C ASN A 391 31.22 -22.60 2.37
N SER A 392 32.40 -22.48 2.94
CA SER A 392 32.78 -23.16 4.19
C SER A 392 31.88 -22.84 5.38
N TYR A 393 31.13 -21.75 5.33
CA TYR A 393 30.27 -21.26 6.42
C TYR A 393 28.80 -21.61 6.21
N GLN A 394 28.39 -22.02 5.00
CA GLN A 394 27.03 -22.47 4.70
C GLN A 394 25.96 -21.42 5.08
N GLU A 395 26.14 -20.19 4.61
CA GLU A 395 25.21 -19.11 4.98
C GLU A 395 23.97 -19.11 4.10
N PHE A 396 22.82 -18.99 4.74
CA PHE A 396 21.53 -18.92 4.08
C PHE A 396 20.79 -17.67 4.51
N PHE A 397 20.27 -16.92 3.55
CA PHE A 397 19.64 -15.61 3.75
C PHE A 397 18.28 -15.55 3.12
N LYS A 398 17.41 -14.76 3.73
CA LYS A 398 16.13 -14.33 3.18
C LYS A 398 16.15 -12.82 2.94
N TYR A 399 15.80 -12.39 1.74
CA TYR A 399 15.47 -11.01 1.43
C TYR A 399 13.96 -10.81 1.52
N ASP A 400 13.54 -9.87 2.33
CA ASP A 400 12.16 -9.44 2.45
C ASP A 400 11.95 -8.22 1.56
N SER A 401 11.14 -8.35 0.52
CA SER A 401 10.89 -7.29 -0.46
C SER A 401 10.10 -6.11 0.12
N ARG A 402 9.27 -6.33 1.13
CA ARG A 402 8.47 -5.27 1.77
C ARG A 402 9.30 -4.34 2.65
N THR A 403 10.33 -4.89 3.30
CA THR A 403 11.19 -4.15 4.22
C THR A 403 12.52 -3.77 3.59
N ASN A 404 12.83 -4.28 2.39
CA ASN A 404 14.13 -4.15 1.71
C ASN A 404 15.29 -4.50 2.65
N THR A 405 15.16 -5.66 3.32
CA THR A 405 16.15 -6.14 4.30
C THR A 405 16.51 -7.59 4.04
N TRP A 406 17.78 -7.93 4.36
CA TRP A 406 18.25 -9.31 4.39
C TRP A 406 18.29 -9.82 5.82
N ARG A 407 17.84 -11.05 6.01
CA ARG A 407 17.94 -11.74 7.29
C ARG A 407 18.64 -13.09 7.11
N ARG A 408 19.58 -13.39 8.02
CA ARG A 408 20.22 -14.68 8.06
C ARG A 408 19.26 -15.72 8.64
N LEU A 409 19.21 -16.91 8.01
CA LEU A 409 18.39 -18.04 8.40
C LEU A 409 19.26 -19.20 8.91
N ALA A 410 18.62 -20.29 9.32
CA ALA A 410 19.29 -21.51 9.68
C ALA A 410 20.12 -22.06 8.51
N SER A 411 21.34 -22.49 8.79
CA SER A 411 22.23 -23.08 7.79
C SER A 411 21.79 -24.51 7.43
N PRO A 412 22.06 -24.98 6.19
CA PRO A 412 21.85 -26.38 5.80
C PRO A 412 22.54 -27.39 6.74
N ILE A 413 22.02 -28.62 6.78
CA ILE A 413 22.53 -29.67 7.67
C ILE A 413 23.85 -30.23 7.13
N ASN A 414 23.89 -30.49 5.81
CA ASN A 414 25.08 -31.05 5.16
C ASN A 414 25.94 -29.96 4.56
N ILE A 415 27.22 -30.25 4.38
CA ILE A 415 28.13 -29.34 3.70
C ILE A 415 27.76 -29.30 2.21
N LEU A 416 27.19 -28.20 1.79
CA LEU A 416 26.88 -27.90 0.40
C LEU A 416 28.12 -27.26 -0.25
N THR A 417 28.34 -27.58 -1.50
CA THR A 417 29.51 -27.10 -2.25
C THR A 417 29.11 -26.10 -3.33
N GLN A 418 30.10 -25.52 -4.00
CA GLN A 418 29.89 -24.57 -5.10
C GLN A 418 28.96 -25.07 -6.21
N ASN A 419 28.88 -26.37 -6.41
CA ASN A 419 28.04 -27.02 -7.43
C ASN A 419 26.66 -27.44 -6.88
N THR A 420 26.25 -26.97 -5.71
CA THR A 420 24.87 -27.13 -5.23
C THR A 420 23.93 -26.20 -5.99
N SER A 421 22.76 -26.67 -6.38
CA SER A 421 21.68 -25.85 -6.93
C SER A 421 20.50 -25.80 -5.98
N ILE A 422 19.75 -24.69 -6.03
CA ILE A 422 18.52 -24.52 -5.25
C ILE A 422 17.33 -24.27 -6.14
N VAL A 423 16.16 -24.72 -5.68
CA VAL A 423 14.88 -24.50 -6.36
C VAL A 423 13.76 -24.38 -5.33
N ALA A 424 12.80 -23.48 -5.60
CA ALA A 424 11.57 -23.38 -4.81
C ALA A 424 10.49 -24.29 -5.42
N HIS A 425 9.83 -25.06 -4.57
CA HIS A 425 8.73 -25.92 -4.96
C HIS A 425 7.75 -26.08 -3.78
N ASP A 426 6.47 -25.84 -4.04
CA ASP A 426 5.40 -25.84 -3.05
C ASP A 426 5.77 -24.97 -1.83
N HIS A 427 5.83 -25.56 -0.65
CA HIS A 427 6.10 -24.89 0.62
C HIS A 427 7.57 -24.86 1.02
N TYR A 428 8.47 -25.35 0.14
CA TYR A 428 9.85 -25.59 0.47
C TYR A 428 10.85 -25.02 -0.54
N ILE A 429 12.07 -24.79 -0.05
CA ILE A 429 13.24 -24.55 -0.88
C ILE A 429 14.14 -25.78 -0.78
N TYR A 430 14.46 -26.36 -1.91
CA TYR A 430 15.27 -27.56 -2.03
C TYR A 430 16.70 -27.18 -2.41
N ALA A 431 17.67 -27.78 -1.73
CA ALA A 431 19.09 -27.74 -2.09
C ALA A 431 19.49 -29.12 -2.57
N VAL A 432 20.08 -29.19 -3.78
CA VAL A 432 20.29 -30.43 -4.48
C VAL A 432 21.73 -30.56 -4.96
N GLY A 433 22.35 -31.68 -4.66
CA GLY A 433 23.66 -32.07 -5.16
C GLY A 433 24.82 -31.32 -4.50
N GLY A 434 25.87 -31.15 -5.28
CA GLY A 434 27.16 -30.57 -4.88
C GLY A 434 28.32 -31.43 -5.35
N ASP A 435 29.57 -30.96 -5.15
CA ASP A 435 30.76 -31.75 -5.51
C ASP A 435 30.82 -33.05 -4.71
N ASN A 436 30.78 -34.17 -5.41
CA ASN A 436 30.75 -35.51 -4.84
C ASN A 436 29.57 -35.77 -3.88
N SER A 437 28.55 -34.91 -3.86
CA SER A 437 27.36 -35.04 -3.03
C SER A 437 26.14 -35.45 -3.85
N ARG A 438 25.33 -36.33 -3.27
CA ARG A 438 24.02 -36.71 -3.83
C ARG A 438 22.86 -36.23 -2.98
N VAL A 439 23.15 -35.48 -1.92
CA VAL A 439 22.17 -35.11 -0.88
C VAL A 439 21.11 -34.20 -1.46
N ILE A 440 19.86 -34.41 -1.03
CA ILE A 440 18.73 -33.50 -1.25
C ILE A 440 18.24 -33.08 0.12
N GLU A 441 18.29 -31.78 0.37
CA GLU A 441 17.73 -31.13 1.57
C GLU A 441 16.63 -30.20 1.19
N ARG A 442 15.69 -29.97 2.11
CA ARG A 442 14.66 -28.94 1.95
C ARG A 442 14.58 -28.04 3.17
N PHE A 443 14.25 -26.80 2.93
CA PHE A 443 13.97 -25.77 3.94
C PHE A 443 12.49 -25.42 3.93
N SER A 444 11.86 -25.36 5.11
CA SER A 444 10.44 -25.02 5.24
C SER A 444 10.23 -23.50 5.08
N ALA A 445 10.03 -23.04 3.86
CA ALA A 445 9.88 -21.62 3.51
C ALA A 445 8.54 -21.05 3.97
N GLU A 446 7.45 -21.79 3.87
CA GLU A 446 6.14 -21.39 4.34
C GLU A 446 6.10 -21.20 5.87
N ALA A 447 6.70 -22.13 6.62
CA ALA A 447 6.81 -21.98 8.07
C ALA A 447 7.60 -20.72 8.43
N GLU A 448 8.70 -20.44 7.72
CA GLU A 448 9.51 -19.23 7.90
C GLU A 448 8.76 -17.95 7.55
N GLN A 449 7.86 -17.96 6.56
CA GLN A 449 7.01 -16.80 6.24
C GLN A 449 5.92 -16.59 7.30
N SER A 450 5.33 -17.67 7.80
CA SER A 450 4.26 -17.62 8.80
C SER A 450 4.79 -17.15 10.17
N VAL A 451 5.93 -17.71 10.60
CA VAL A 451 6.59 -17.37 11.87
C VAL A 451 8.09 -17.21 11.63
N PRO A 452 8.61 -15.99 11.66
CA PRO A 452 10.04 -15.74 11.47
C PRO A 452 10.92 -16.53 12.45
N GLY A 453 11.89 -17.28 11.89
CA GLY A 453 12.80 -18.13 12.67
C GLY A 453 12.31 -19.58 12.90
N SER A 454 11.14 -19.94 12.36
CA SER A 454 10.60 -21.32 12.47
C SER A 454 11.06 -22.25 11.34
N GLY A 455 11.59 -21.70 10.25
CA GLY A 455 12.10 -22.47 9.13
C GLY A 455 13.27 -23.37 9.49
N LYS A 456 13.22 -24.63 9.04
CA LYS A 456 14.23 -25.65 9.33
C LYS A 456 14.62 -26.42 8.08
N TRP A 457 15.89 -26.87 8.05
CA TRP A 457 16.37 -27.78 7.04
C TRP A 457 16.12 -29.25 7.44
N GLU A 458 15.77 -30.06 6.45
CA GLU A 458 15.56 -31.48 6.58
C GLU A 458 16.28 -32.23 5.45
N ASN A 459 16.95 -33.35 5.76
CA ASN A 459 17.49 -34.23 4.74
C ASN A 459 16.37 -35.19 4.30
N ILE A 460 16.02 -35.17 3.02
CA ILE A 460 14.85 -35.90 2.49
C ILE A 460 15.20 -37.00 1.49
N GLY A 461 16.43 -37.04 1.01
CA GLY A 461 16.79 -38.03 0.01
C GLY A 461 18.18 -37.86 -0.60
N LYS A 462 18.43 -38.66 -1.62
CA LYS A 462 19.69 -38.62 -2.37
C LYS A 462 19.45 -38.86 -3.86
N LEU A 463 20.22 -38.18 -4.69
CA LEU A 463 20.31 -38.48 -6.12
C LEU A 463 20.86 -39.91 -6.33
N THR A 464 20.51 -40.52 -7.44
CA THR A 464 21.03 -41.85 -7.82
C THR A 464 22.52 -41.76 -8.16
N HIS A 465 22.91 -40.70 -8.90
CA HIS A 465 24.30 -40.45 -9.28
C HIS A 465 24.71 -39.02 -8.90
N VAL A 466 26.00 -38.86 -8.64
CA VAL A 466 26.60 -37.52 -8.54
C VAL A 466 26.53 -36.85 -9.93
N VAL A 467 26.16 -35.60 -9.93
CA VAL A 467 26.15 -34.76 -11.15
C VAL A 467 26.99 -33.52 -10.93
N THR A 468 27.69 -33.09 -11.94
CA THR A 468 28.46 -31.86 -11.95
C THR A 468 27.62 -30.74 -12.54
N ASN A 469 27.75 -29.51 -11.98
CA ASN A 469 27.00 -28.33 -12.39
C ASN A 469 25.48 -28.62 -12.52
N PRO A 470 24.81 -29.06 -11.47
CA PRO A 470 23.40 -29.40 -11.53
C PRO A 470 22.56 -28.17 -11.86
N VAL A 471 21.69 -28.32 -12.83
CA VAL A 471 20.63 -27.36 -13.18
C VAL A 471 19.31 -27.98 -12.75
N VAL A 472 18.57 -27.26 -11.95
CA VAL A 472 17.37 -27.78 -11.28
C VAL A 472 16.14 -27.00 -11.70
N THR A 473 15.04 -27.72 -11.96
CA THR A 473 13.73 -27.13 -12.20
C THR A 473 12.63 -28.05 -11.68
N THR A 474 11.39 -27.60 -11.67
CA THR A 474 10.27 -28.40 -11.13
C THR A 474 9.10 -28.43 -12.12
N LEU A 475 8.40 -29.56 -12.17
CA LEU A 475 7.17 -29.72 -12.93
C LEU A 475 6.24 -30.69 -12.21
N GLY A 476 4.99 -30.28 -11.92
CA GLY A 476 4.12 -31.04 -11.02
C GLY A 476 4.83 -31.29 -9.69
N ASN A 477 4.66 -32.44 -9.07
CA ASN A 477 5.25 -32.80 -7.78
C ASN A 477 6.69 -33.36 -7.92
N ASN A 478 7.41 -32.95 -8.96
CA ASN A 478 8.73 -33.48 -9.25
C ASN A 478 9.79 -32.40 -9.37
N ILE A 479 10.97 -32.69 -8.84
CA ILE A 479 12.18 -31.91 -9.03
C ILE A 479 13.04 -32.62 -10.06
N PHE A 480 13.42 -31.93 -11.11
CA PHE A 480 14.29 -32.44 -12.18
C PHE A 480 15.68 -31.86 -12.05
N VAL A 481 16.67 -32.75 -12.05
CA VAL A 481 18.07 -32.41 -11.90
C VAL A 481 18.81 -32.83 -13.18
N PHE A 482 19.33 -31.84 -13.88
CA PHE A 482 20.13 -32.00 -15.08
C PHE A 482 21.60 -31.78 -14.74
N GLY A 483 22.48 -32.65 -15.20
CA GLY A 483 23.90 -32.48 -14.97
C GLY A 483 24.73 -33.52 -15.72
N ASN A 484 26.02 -33.25 -15.89
CA ASN A 484 26.93 -34.22 -16.46
C ASN A 484 27.36 -35.22 -15.37
N THR A 485 27.47 -36.50 -15.73
CA THR A 485 28.07 -37.53 -14.84
C THR A 485 29.58 -37.56 -15.05
N SER A 486 30.32 -38.04 -14.05
CA SER A 486 31.77 -38.23 -14.11
C SER A 486 32.22 -39.07 -15.30
N ASP A 487 31.36 -39.99 -15.72
CA ASP A 487 31.69 -40.97 -16.78
C ASP A 487 31.36 -40.49 -18.18
N ASN A 488 30.55 -39.44 -18.32
CA ASN A 488 30.17 -38.90 -19.61
C ASN A 488 29.95 -37.37 -19.58
N SER A 489 30.96 -36.61 -19.92
CA SER A 489 30.93 -35.14 -19.98
C SER A 489 30.23 -34.58 -21.20
N SER A 490 29.94 -35.42 -22.19
CA SER A 490 29.34 -34.97 -23.48
C SER A 490 27.81 -35.12 -23.52
N SER A 491 27.20 -35.72 -22.50
CA SER A 491 25.75 -35.85 -22.41
C SER A 491 25.24 -35.45 -21.04
N ILE A 492 24.09 -34.79 -21.03
CA ILE A 492 23.41 -34.36 -19.79
C ILE A 492 22.49 -35.50 -19.35
N SER A 493 22.68 -35.97 -18.13
CA SER A 493 21.76 -36.93 -17.48
C SER A 493 20.64 -36.18 -16.78
N MET A 494 19.44 -36.71 -16.81
CA MET A 494 18.28 -36.21 -16.07
C MET A 494 17.93 -37.18 -14.98
N GLN A 495 17.85 -36.69 -13.74
CA GLN A 495 17.32 -37.41 -12.58
C GLN A 495 16.07 -36.70 -12.12
N ARG A 496 15.04 -37.46 -11.77
CA ARG A 496 13.76 -36.96 -11.25
C ARG A 496 13.64 -37.35 -9.79
N PHE A 497 13.38 -36.40 -8.93
CA PHE A 497 13.04 -36.64 -7.53
C PHE A 497 11.56 -36.35 -7.32
N ASP A 498 10.81 -37.35 -6.87
CA ASP A 498 9.40 -37.24 -6.51
C ASP A 498 9.29 -36.72 -5.08
N THR A 499 8.67 -35.55 -4.91
CA THR A 499 8.57 -34.86 -3.62
C THR A 499 7.53 -35.45 -2.67
N GLU A 500 6.56 -36.22 -3.18
CA GLU A 500 5.58 -36.93 -2.36
C GLU A 500 6.13 -38.26 -1.84
N ASN A 501 6.71 -39.07 -2.73
CA ASN A 501 7.20 -40.37 -2.39
C ASN A 501 8.66 -40.41 -1.92
N MET A 502 9.36 -39.25 -1.96
CA MET A 502 10.77 -39.08 -1.58
C MET A 502 11.71 -40.05 -2.30
N THR A 503 11.42 -40.34 -3.56
CA THR A 503 12.18 -41.32 -4.38
C THR A 503 12.81 -40.66 -5.60
N THR A 504 13.99 -41.13 -5.98
CA THR A 504 14.73 -40.67 -7.15
C THR A 504 14.66 -41.68 -8.29
N TYR A 505 14.34 -41.20 -9.46
CA TYR A 505 14.30 -41.99 -10.70
C TYR A 505 15.33 -41.44 -11.68
N ILE A 506 15.92 -42.32 -12.49
CA ILE A 506 16.80 -41.94 -13.60
C ILE A 506 15.97 -41.85 -14.86
N SER A 507 16.14 -40.79 -15.59
CA SER A 507 15.62 -40.63 -16.95
C SER A 507 16.77 -40.20 -17.85
N LEU A 508 16.94 -40.87 -18.98
CA LEU A 508 17.94 -40.47 -19.97
C LEU A 508 17.38 -39.27 -20.75
N SER A 509 18.02 -38.11 -20.64
CA SER A 509 17.71 -36.97 -21.51
C SER A 509 18.55 -37.10 -22.79
N GLY A 510 17.94 -36.99 -23.92
CA GLY A 510 18.65 -36.89 -25.20
C GLY A 510 19.33 -35.54 -25.45
N VAL A 511 19.55 -34.75 -24.42
CA VAL A 511 20.12 -33.39 -24.49
C VAL A 511 21.63 -33.52 -24.54
N LEU A 512 22.23 -33.10 -25.63
CA LEU A 512 23.68 -33.06 -25.82
C LEU A 512 24.24 -31.73 -25.26
N GLY A 513 25.45 -31.77 -24.71
CA GLY A 513 26.19 -30.60 -24.27
C GLY A 513 26.63 -30.63 -22.81
N SER A 514 27.06 -29.47 -22.31
CA SER A 514 27.51 -29.31 -20.95
C SER A 514 26.43 -28.61 -20.10
N SER A 515 26.18 -29.10 -18.91
CA SER A 515 25.29 -28.43 -17.93
C SER A 515 25.92 -27.16 -17.34
N LYS A 516 27.22 -26.94 -17.52
CA LYS A 516 27.91 -25.76 -17.01
C LYS A 516 27.35 -24.44 -17.56
N ASN A 517 26.98 -24.45 -18.83
CA ASN A 517 26.45 -23.28 -19.53
C ASN A 517 24.96 -23.45 -19.87
N MET A 518 24.22 -24.10 -19.00
CA MET A 518 22.78 -24.30 -19.11
C MET A 518 22.07 -23.61 -17.95
N VAL A 519 20.94 -23.00 -18.21
CA VAL A 519 20.10 -22.35 -17.21
C VAL A 519 18.66 -22.83 -17.33
N ALA A 520 17.98 -22.90 -16.19
CA ALA A 520 16.57 -23.23 -16.12
C ALA A 520 15.77 -22.05 -15.60
N PHE A 521 14.58 -21.85 -16.12
CA PHE A 521 13.64 -20.85 -15.65
C PHE A 521 12.20 -21.32 -15.81
N LYS A 522 11.27 -20.68 -15.10
CA LYS A 522 9.84 -20.95 -15.20
C LYS A 522 9.11 -19.81 -15.89
N TYR A 523 8.11 -20.17 -16.68
CA TYR A 523 7.15 -19.26 -17.25
C TYR A 523 5.75 -19.86 -17.19
N GLU A 524 4.83 -19.20 -16.50
CA GLU A 524 3.56 -19.78 -16.13
C GLU A 524 3.79 -21.15 -15.42
N ASP A 525 3.06 -22.18 -15.76
CA ASP A 525 3.23 -23.52 -15.17
C ASP A 525 4.25 -24.41 -15.91
N SER A 526 5.01 -23.82 -16.83
CA SER A 526 5.97 -24.56 -17.64
C SER A 526 7.40 -24.28 -17.24
N SER A 527 8.24 -25.30 -17.29
CA SER A 527 9.68 -25.21 -17.05
C SER A 527 10.45 -25.28 -18.36
N PHE A 528 11.45 -24.42 -18.49
CA PHE A 528 12.28 -24.29 -19.66
C PHE A 528 13.76 -24.46 -19.30
N LEU A 529 14.51 -25.01 -20.26
CA LEU A 529 15.97 -25.11 -20.22
C LEU A 529 16.54 -24.37 -21.43
N LEU A 530 17.55 -23.55 -21.18
CA LEU A 530 18.25 -22.78 -22.20
C LEU A 530 19.72 -23.16 -22.19
N GLN A 531 20.25 -23.55 -23.36
CA GLN A 531 21.63 -23.97 -23.51
C GLN A 531 22.51 -22.87 -24.12
N GLU A 532 23.82 -23.02 -24.00
CA GLU A 532 24.81 -22.11 -24.59
C GLU A 532 24.63 -21.90 -26.12
N THR A 533 24.14 -22.93 -26.82
CA THR A 533 23.84 -22.89 -28.26
C THR A 533 22.59 -22.07 -28.60
N GLY A 534 21.90 -21.52 -27.62
CA GLY A 534 20.61 -20.87 -27.80
C GLY A 534 19.42 -21.83 -27.87
N ALA A 535 19.64 -23.15 -27.82
CA ALA A 535 18.56 -24.12 -27.85
C ALA A 535 17.67 -24.00 -26.63
N LEU A 536 16.39 -23.74 -26.86
CA LEU A 536 15.35 -23.61 -25.83
C LEU A 536 14.48 -24.85 -25.81
N TRP A 537 14.47 -25.52 -24.68
CA TRP A 537 13.70 -26.73 -24.44
C TRP A 537 12.59 -26.48 -23.44
N LYS A 538 11.39 -26.98 -23.73
CA LYS A 538 10.25 -26.99 -22.81
C LYS A 538 10.11 -28.39 -22.21
N MET A 539 9.91 -28.47 -20.92
CA MET A 539 9.51 -29.70 -20.27
C MET A 539 8.02 -29.95 -20.47
N ALA A 540 7.67 -31.15 -20.88
CA ALA A 540 6.30 -31.60 -21.05
C ALA A 540 6.08 -32.92 -20.31
N ALA A 541 4.96 -33.00 -19.60
CA ALA A 541 4.48 -34.26 -19.02
C ALA A 541 3.55 -34.92 -20.05
N SER A 542 3.80 -36.18 -20.35
CA SER A 542 2.91 -36.99 -21.19
C SER A 542 1.82 -37.65 -20.33
N ASP A 543 2.17 -38.03 -19.12
CA ASP A 543 1.33 -38.54 -18.05
C ASP A 543 2.05 -38.34 -16.70
N GLU A 544 1.48 -38.80 -15.59
CA GLU A 544 2.04 -38.61 -14.24
C GLU A 544 3.49 -39.15 -14.07
N CYS A 545 3.94 -40.04 -14.91
CA CYS A 545 5.25 -40.70 -14.79
C CYS A 545 6.21 -40.40 -15.95
N ASN A 546 5.71 -39.97 -17.10
CA ASN A 546 6.50 -39.80 -18.31
C ASN A 546 6.70 -38.33 -18.65
N PHE A 547 7.93 -37.91 -18.68
CA PHE A 547 8.35 -36.54 -18.98
C PHE A 547 9.28 -36.51 -20.19
N SER A 548 9.13 -35.53 -21.02
CA SER A 548 9.95 -35.31 -22.22
C SER A 548 10.41 -33.87 -22.33
N LEU A 549 11.52 -33.68 -23.04
CA LEU A 549 12.02 -32.37 -23.44
C LEU A 549 11.65 -32.12 -24.90
N GLN A 550 10.96 -31.01 -25.14
CA GLN A 550 10.53 -30.60 -26.46
C GLN A 550 11.30 -29.35 -26.90
N LEU A 551 12.06 -29.44 -27.98
CA LEU A 551 12.76 -28.31 -28.51
C LEU A 551 11.74 -27.30 -29.07
N GLN A 552 11.76 -26.08 -28.54
CA GLN A 552 10.90 -25.00 -28.97
C GLN A 552 11.49 -24.17 -30.12
N GLY A 553 12.81 -24.09 -30.16
CA GLY A 553 13.55 -23.32 -31.15
C GLY A 553 14.92 -22.93 -30.64
N THR A 554 15.56 -22.03 -31.37
CA THR A 554 16.86 -21.49 -31.03
C THR A 554 16.73 -19.98 -30.84
N VAL A 555 17.18 -19.46 -29.71
CA VAL A 555 17.10 -18.03 -29.34
C VAL A 555 18.25 -17.24 -30.01
N TRP A 556 19.41 -17.89 -30.21
CA TRP A 556 20.58 -17.34 -30.91
C TRP A 556 21.35 -18.46 -31.62
N ASP A 557 22.23 -18.11 -32.57
CA ASP A 557 22.90 -19.05 -33.48
C ASP A 557 24.39 -19.31 -33.14
N PHE A 558 24.91 -18.75 -32.05
CA PHE A 558 26.31 -18.91 -31.66
C PHE A 558 26.42 -19.19 -30.17
N PRO A 559 27.43 -19.94 -29.72
CA PRO A 559 27.52 -20.30 -28.32
C PRO A 559 27.83 -19.08 -27.45
N LEU A 560 27.07 -18.94 -26.33
CA LEU A 560 27.20 -17.91 -25.30
C LEU A 560 27.42 -18.53 -23.92
N GLU A 561 28.33 -17.96 -23.13
CA GLU A 561 28.49 -18.35 -21.74
C GLU A 561 27.33 -17.76 -20.91
N LEU A 562 26.46 -18.62 -20.44
CA LEU A 562 25.26 -18.23 -19.68
C LEU A 562 25.52 -18.25 -18.18
N SER A 563 24.94 -17.33 -17.45
CA SER A 563 24.95 -17.31 -15.98
C SER A 563 23.58 -17.51 -15.38
N ALA A 564 22.57 -16.79 -15.86
CA ALA A 564 21.21 -16.86 -15.36
C ALA A 564 20.20 -16.41 -16.41
N ALA A 565 18.94 -16.84 -16.27
CA ALA A 565 17.82 -16.37 -17.06
C ALA A 565 16.57 -16.27 -16.20
N THR A 566 15.69 -15.32 -16.52
CA THR A 566 14.37 -15.17 -15.92
C THR A 566 13.39 -14.54 -16.88
N ILE A 567 12.10 -14.61 -16.56
CA ILE A 567 11.05 -13.89 -17.30
C ILE A 567 10.44 -12.84 -16.40
N CYS A 568 10.34 -11.61 -16.93
CA CYS A 568 9.66 -10.50 -16.28
C CYS A 568 8.79 -9.80 -17.33
N ASN A 569 7.53 -9.54 -17.01
CA ASN A 569 6.58 -8.83 -17.91
C ASN A 569 6.49 -9.41 -19.34
N ASN A 570 6.54 -10.73 -19.47
CA ASN A 570 6.59 -11.49 -20.74
C ASN A 570 7.88 -11.32 -21.57
N GLU A 571 8.91 -10.75 -20.98
CA GLU A 571 10.23 -10.63 -21.59
C GLU A 571 11.19 -11.67 -21.02
N LEU A 572 11.94 -12.36 -21.85
CA LEU A 572 13.02 -13.23 -21.43
C LEU A 572 14.31 -12.43 -21.28
N LEU A 573 14.82 -12.41 -20.07
CA LEU A 573 16.09 -11.77 -19.74
C LEU A 573 17.16 -12.83 -19.49
N VAL A 574 18.32 -12.67 -20.13
CA VAL A 574 19.43 -13.62 -20.02
C VAL A 574 20.72 -12.87 -19.71
N PHE A 575 21.44 -13.32 -18.69
CA PHE A 575 22.81 -12.90 -18.44
C PHE A 575 23.78 -13.73 -19.25
N VAL A 576 24.53 -13.06 -20.10
CA VAL A 576 25.58 -13.65 -20.93
C VAL A 576 26.90 -12.94 -20.71
N LYS A 577 28.00 -13.68 -20.85
CA LYS A 577 29.32 -13.05 -20.92
C LYS A 577 29.43 -12.21 -22.20
N SER A 578 29.98 -11.02 -22.06
CA SER A 578 30.05 -10.08 -23.20
C SER A 578 30.72 -10.70 -24.42
N VAL A 579 30.05 -10.52 -25.54
CA VAL A 579 30.55 -10.97 -26.88
C VAL A 579 31.57 -9.99 -27.44
N ASN A 580 31.77 -8.83 -26.76
CA ASN A 580 32.72 -7.81 -27.23
C ASN A 580 34.17 -8.26 -26.95
N PRO A 581 34.99 -8.53 -27.98
CA PRO A 581 36.38 -8.95 -27.80
C PRO A 581 37.26 -7.92 -27.08
N GLN A 582 36.84 -6.65 -27.09
CA GLN A 582 37.58 -5.56 -26.43
C GLN A 582 37.30 -5.46 -24.93
N MET A 583 36.22 -6.13 -24.46
CA MET A 583 35.78 -6.13 -23.04
C MET A 583 35.46 -7.55 -22.55
N PRO A 584 36.41 -8.47 -22.48
CA PRO A 584 36.17 -9.90 -22.22
C PRO A 584 35.74 -10.20 -20.77
N ARG A 585 35.70 -9.20 -19.90
CA ARG A 585 35.30 -9.35 -18.48
C ARG A 585 33.92 -8.75 -18.16
N GLU A 586 33.20 -8.31 -19.17
CA GLU A 586 31.87 -7.73 -19.00
C GLU A 586 30.79 -8.79 -19.19
N TRP A 587 29.66 -8.57 -18.50
CA TRP A 587 28.46 -9.35 -18.66
C TRP A 587 27.35 -8.47 -19.22
N ASP A 588 26.68 -8.94 -20.23
CA ASP A 588 25.57 -8.26 -20.87
C ASP A 588 24.25 -8.89 -20.46
N THR A 589 23.21 -8.07 -20.33
CA THR A 589 21.83 -8.56 -20.18
C THR A 589 21.15 -8.48 -21.54
N LEU A 590 20.75 -9.64 -22.07
CA LEU A 590 19.99 -9.72 -23.30
C LEU A 590 18.51 -9.77 -22.96
N ILE A 591 17.69 -8.97 -23.64
CA ILE A 591 16.24 -8.93 -23.50
C ILE A 591 15.61 -9.46 -24.80
N TYR A 592 14.69 -10.38 -24.63
CA TYR A 592 13.88 -10.91 -25.73
C TYR A 592 12.41 -10.58 -25.45
N PRO A 593 11.85 -9.55 -26.12
CA PRO A 593 10.46 -9.16 -25.94
C PRO A 593 9.52 -10.25 -26.49
N GLU A 594 8.33 -10.33 -25.93
CA GLU A 594 7.27 -11.25 -26.37
C GLU A 594 7.67 -12.73 -26.40
N PHE A 595 8.12 -13.26 -25.29
CA PHE A 595 8.53 -14.67 -25.14
C PHE A 595 7.53 -15.71 -25.70
N LYS A 596 6.25 -15.38 -25.82
CA LYS A 596 5.21 -16.27 -26.36
C LYS A 596 5.45 -16.70 -27.82
N HIS A 597 6.23 -15.95 -28.57
CA HIS A 597 6.54 -16.23 -29.98
C HIS A 597 8.04 -16.32 -30.17
N VAL A 598 8.60 -17.51 -29.90
CA VAL A 598 10.04 -17.78 -30.16
C VAL A 598 10.35 -17.67 -31.64
N LYS A 599 10.47 -16.46 -32.14
CA LYS A 599 11.16 -16.11 -33.36
C LYS A 599 12.38 -15.30 -32.96
N ILE A 600 13.51 -15.55 -33.63
CA ILE A 600 14.73 -14.76 -33.49
C ILE A 600 14.37 -13.29 -33.62
N ILE A 601 14.26 -12.58 -32.50
CA ILE A 601 13.89 -11.18 -32.48
C ILE A 601 15.11 -10.39 -32.03
N HIS A 602 15.25 -9.18 -32.56
CA HIS A 602 16.33 -8.26 -32.26
C HIS A 602 16.57 -8.17 -30.76
N ARG A 603 17.80 -8.41 -30.35
CA ARG A 603 18.24 -8.24 -28.99
C ARG A 603 18.50 -6.77 -28.69
N GLU A 604 18.05 -6.31 -27.57
CA GLU A 604 18.48 -5.04 -26.99
C GLU A 604 19.41 -5.34 -25.82
N VAL A 605 20.55 -4.66 -25.76
CA VAL A 605 21.44 -4.68 -24.61
C VAL A 605 20.99 -3.56 -23.68
N SER A 606 20.33 -3.91 -22.59
CA SER A 606 19.76 -2.90 -21.68
C SER A 606 20.70 -2.46 -20.57
N CYS A 607 21.64 -3.29 -20.19
CA CYS A 607 22.54 -2.99 -19.07
C CYS A 607 23.88 -3.68 -19.24
N VAL A 608 24.95 -2.89 -19.26
CA VAL A 608 26.33 -3.38 -19.24
C VAL A 608 26.82 -3.37 -17.80
N LEU A 609 27.13 -4.55 -17.27
CA LEU A 609 27.68 -4.71 -15.92
C LEU A 609 29.19 -4.80 -15.99
N ASN A 610 29.87 -3.67 -15.77
CA ASN A 610 31.33 -3.58 -15.82
C ASN A 610 31.97 -4.12 -14.53
N ASN A 611 32.97 -4.98 -14.66
CA ASN A 611 33.76 -5.53 -13.55
C ASN A 611 32.94 -6.23 -12.44
N VAL A 612 31.85 -6.86 -12.79
CA VAL A 612 31.01 -7.64 -11.87
C VAL A 612 30.80 -9.05 -12.41
N ILE A 613 30.62 -10.00 -11.52
CA ILE A 613 30.26 -11.38 -11.86
C ILE A 613 28.82 -11.58 -11.44
N PRO A 614 27.87 -11.72 -12.39
CA PRO A 614 26.47 -11.96 -12.06
C PRO A 614 26.31 -13.32 -11.40
N LYS A 615 25.51 -13.40 -10.33
CA LYS A 615 25.28 -14.61 -9.55
C LYS A 615 23.86 -15.14 -9.69
N ALA A 616 22.91 -14.24 -9.80
CA ALA A 616 21.52 -14.61 -10.02
C ALA A 616 20.74 -13.49 -10.72
N LEU A 617 19.73 -13.88 -11.45
CA LEU A 617 18.75 -13.04 -12.09
C LEU A 617 17.37 -13.57 -11.68
N LEU A 618 16.61 -12.78 -10.96
CA LEU A 618 15.36 -13.20 -10.34
C LEU A 618 14.28 -12.18 -10.61
N THR A 619 13.06 -12.66 -10.84
CA THR A 619 11.88 -11.81 -10.78
C THR A 619 11.38 -11.75 -9.35
N VAL A 620 11.25 -10.55 -8.83
CA VAL A 620 10.79 -10.25 -7.46
C VAL A 620 9.63 -9.30 -7.55
N LYS A 621 8.71 -9.39 -6.64
CA LYS A 621 7.67 -8.38 -6.48
C LYS A 621 8.16 -7.32 -5.51
N GLU A 622 8.31 -6.10 -5.99
CA GLU A 622 8.65 -4.94 -5.20
C GLU A 622 7.44 -4.03 -5.03
N ALA A 623 7.28 -3.45 -3.84
CA ALA A 623 6.14 -2.58 -3.50
C ALA A 623 6.36 -1.13 -3.93
#